data_0c5e9adcb73b6a9d5b8dafeee12162a6
#
_entry.id   0c5e9adcb73b6a9d5b8dafeee12162a6
#
_cell.length_a   1.000
_cell.length_b   1.000
_cell.length_c   1.000
_cell.angle_alpha   90.00
_cell.angle_beta   90.00
_cell.angle_gamma   90.00
#
_symmetry.space_group_name_H-M   'P 1'
#
loop_
_entity.id
_entity.type
_entity.pdbx_description
1 polymer ?
#
loop_
_entity_poly.entity_id
_entity_poly.type
_entity_poly.pdbx_seq_one_letter_code
_entity_poly.pdbx_strand_id
1 'polypeptide(L)'
;MTYANIYYFKHISAMGGIETFLNELAMKYKDIDLTIVYKEAAPEQLKRLKKLVRCIKYTGQTIKCEKAFFNYNIDIIDKVEAKEYILMIHSDYMAMDKLIVPEHPKLNRWVAVSRLAAENFTKRTGKKCEVCYNPFAGGAVKPAIKLVSATRLTDEKGWNRMKELSKALDAKGVAYQWLIYTDSPKDYYNPNIIFLEPRLDIAAQVAAADYLVQLSDCESYCYSVVEALSYGVPVITTPLPVLKELGVNETNSITLAFDLSNMDEVIRKMRLRKAKFKYEAPVDRWNELLVAAPSTYAQDMKKIYEVEVIHKFKDTKNGNKQRLVGDTFKATLARIDEINEAYLQPLVKIKEEE
;
A
#
# COMPACT_ATOMS: atom_id res chain seq x y z
N MET A 1 40.85 19.51 -10.46
CA MET A 1 40.48 18.09 -10.28
C MET A 1 39.90 17.60 -11.60
N THR A 2 40.36 16.48 -12.12
CA THR A 2 39.89 15.90 -13.39
C THR A 2 39.03 14.68 -13.04
N TYR A 3 37.84 14.59 -13.61
CA TYR A 3 36.90 13.46 -13.42
C TYR A 3 37.04 12.45 -14.56
N ALA A 4 36.78 11.18 -14.33
CA ALA A 4 36.73 10.22 -15.42
C ALA A 4 35.44 10.43 -16.25
N ASN A 5 34.30 10.41 -15.61
CA ASN A 5 33.03 10.59 -16.27
C ASN A 5 32.17 11.62 -15.53
N ILE A 6 31.60 12.56 -16.27
CA ILE A 6 30.54 13.43 -15.74
C ILE A 6 29.24 13.19 -16.49
N TYR A 7 28.12 13.31 -15.76
CA TYR A 7 26.80 13.36 -16.38
C TYR A 7 26.07 14.62 -15.90
N TYR A 8 25.76 15.51 -16.85
CA TYR A 8 25.19 16.81 -16.54
C TYR A 8 23.68 16.80 -16.67
N PHE A 9 23.02 17.36 -15.66
CA PHE A 9 21.59 17.64 -15.61
C PHE A 9 21.35 19.08 -15.19
N LYS A 10 20.62 19.85 -15.99
CA LYS A 10 20.21 21.19 -15.60
C LYS A 10 19.28 21.12 -14.38
N HIS A 11 18.34 20.19 -14.42
CA HIS A 11 17.37 19.97 -13.34
C HIS A 11 17.20 18.46 -13.07
N ILE A 12 17.20 18.07 -11.80
CA ILE A 12 16.89 16.72 -11.32
C ILE A 12 15.61 16.82 -10.51
N SER A 13 14.52 16.24 -10.98
CA SER A 13 13.20 16.25 -10.35
C SER A 13 13.13 15.32 -9.14
N ALA A 14 12.00 15.35 -8.41
CA ALA A 14 11.78 14.44 -7.30
C ALA A 14 11.53 13.00 -7.81
N MET A 15 10.83 12.85 -8.94
CA MET A 15 10.42 11.57 -9.49
C MET A 15 10.25 11.67 -11.01
N GLY A 16 10.64 10.60 -11.73
CA GLY A 16 10.50 10.49 -13.18
C GLY A 16 11.36 9.39 -13.76
N GLY A 17 11.24 9.16 -15.07
CA GLY A 17 12.03 8.14 -15.78
C GLY A 17 13.53 8.44 -15.79
N ILE A 18 13.89 9.72 -15.90
CA ILE A 18 15.29 10.19 -15.89
C ILE A 18 15.89 10.01 -14.48
N GLU A 19 15.15 10.31 -13.43
CA GLU A 19 15.57 10.13 -12.05
C GLU A 19 15.74 8.65 -11.70
N THR A 20 14.86 7.79 -12.23
CA THR A 20 15.00 6.33 -12.12
C THR A 20 16.26 5.87 -12.85
N PHE A 21 16.47 6.31 -14.10
CA PHE A 21 17.68 6.01 -14.86
C PHE A 21 18.95 6.41 -14.11
N LEU A 22 19.00 7.61 -13.52
CA LEU A 22 20.14 8.06 -12.73
C LEU A 22 20.46 7.17 -11.54
N ASN A 23 19.42 6.75 -10.81
CA ASN A 23 19.59 5.86 -9.68
C ASN A 23 20.08 4.47 -10.11
N GLU A 24 19.48 3.91 -11.16
CA GLU A 24 19.87 2.60 -11.71
C GLU A 24 21.31 2.63 -12.24
N LEU A 25 21.70 3.71 -12.93
CA LEU A 25 23.06 3.92 -13.40
C LEU A 25 24.05 3.96 -12.23
N ALA A 26 23.74 4.78 -11.20
CA ALA A 26 24.57 4.94 -10.03
C ALA A 26 24.71 3.64 -9.22
N MET A 27 23.63 2.86 -9.07
CA MET A 27 23.67 1.58 -8.37
C MET A 27 24.46 0.52 -9.12
N LYS A 28 24.22 0.41 -10.43
CA LYS A 28 24.86 -0.64 -11.26
C LYS A 28 26.35 -0.42 -11.44
N TYR A 29 26.77 0.84 -11.52
CA TYR A 29 28.15 1.24 -11.83
C TYR A 29 28.81 2.01 -10.66
N LYS A 30 28.46 1.66 -9.42
CA LYS A 30 28.97 2.30 -8.18
C LYS A 30 30.50 2.28 -8.05
N ASP A 31 31.16 1.34 -8.72
CA ASP A 31 32.62 1.17 -8.69
C ASP A 31 33.32 1.93 -9.84
N ILE A 32 32.55 2.63 -10.70
CA ILE A 32 33.08 3.49 -11.76
C ILE A 32 33.09 4.93 -11.28
N ASP A 33 34.17 5.68 -11.59
CA ASP A 33 34.21 7.10 -11.29
C ASP A 33 33.23 7.86 -12.17
N LEU A 34 32.01 8.01 -11.65
CA LEU A 34 30.90 8.78 -12.22
C LEU A 34 30.60 9.95 -11.30
N THR A 35 30.54 11.15 -11.85
CA THR A 35 30.15 12.36 -11.14
C THR A 35 28.89 12.95 -11.78
N ILE A 36 27.84 13.11 -11.01
CA ILE A 36 26.63 13.83 -11.43
C ILE A 36 26.85 15.33 -11.21
N VAL A 37 26.75 16.11 -12.28
CA VAL A 37 26.80 17.56 -12.24
C VAL A 37 25.40 18.13 -12.46
N TYR A 38 24.94 19.04 -11.60
CA TYR A 38 23.60 19.58 -11.67
C TYR A 38 23.55 21.07 -11.34
N LYS A 39 22.56 21.80 -11.86
CA LYS A 39 22.25 23.17 -11.42
C LYS A 39 21.23 23.18 -10.29
N GLU A 40 20.14 22.45 -10.48
CA GLU A 40 19.04 22.33 -9.52
C GLU A 40 18.71 20.85 -9.30
N ALA A 41 18.33 20.50 -8.09
CA ALA A 41 17.93 19.14 -7.76
C ALA A 41 16.93 19.13 -6.61
N ALA A 42 15.92 18.26 -6.70
CA ALA A 42 15.04 17.96 -5.58
C ALA A 42 15.83 17.37 -4.41
N PRO A 43 15.65 17.87 -3.17
CA PRO A 43 16.48 17.49 -2.03
C PRO A 43 16.53 15.99 -1.76
N GLU A 44 15.37 15.32 -1.84
CA GLU A 44 15.27 13.88 -1.55
C GLU A 44 16.00 13.04 -2.61
N GLN A 45 15.87 13.40 -3.88
CA GLN A 45 16.58 12.72 -4.96
C GLN A 45 18.09 12.93 -4.86
N LEU A 46 18.53 14.13 -4.53
CA LEU A 46 19.93 14.45 -4.33
C LEU A 46 20.51 13.69 -3.13
N LYS A 47 19.77 13.60 -2.02
CA LYS A 47 20.15 12.81 -0.85
C LYS A 47 20.34 11.33 -1.18
N ARG A 48 19.48 10.78 -2.06
CA ARG A 48 19.57 9.40 -2.55
C ARG A 48 20.82 9.19 -3.41
N LEU A 49 21.04 10.06 -4.40
CA LEU A 49 22.20 9.96 -5.31
C LEU A 49 23.55 10.13 -4.61
N LYS A 50 23.65 11.05 -3.65
CA LYS A 50 24.90 11.28 -2.88
C LYS A 50 25.36 10.07 -2.07
N LYS A 51 24.50 9.09 -1.80
CA LYS A 51 24.87 7.81 -1.17
C LYS A 51 25.57 6.84 -2.13
N LEU A 52 25.43 7.08 -3.44
CA LEU A 52 25.86 6.16 -4.48
C LEU A 52 27.03 6.71 -5.29
N VAL A 53 26.96 7.99 -5.65
CA VAL A 53 27.94 8.65 -6.52
C VAL A 53 28.23 10.07 -6.07
N ARG A 54 29.34 10.62 -6.57
CA ARG A 54 29.68 12.03 -6.36
C ARG A 54 28.66 12.93 -7.07
N CYS A 55 28.16 13.94 -6.36
CA CYS A 55 27.22 14.92 -6.91
C CYS A 55 27.79 16.33 -6.69
N ILE A 56 27.91 17.14 -7.74
CA ILE A 56 28.48 18.48 -7.73
C ILE A 56 27.46 19.48 -8.27
N LYS A 57 27.20 20.51 -7.48
CA LYS A 57 26.39 21.63 -7.95
C LYS A 57 27.23 22.51 -8.89
N TYR A 58 26.73 22.76 -10.09
CA TYR A 58 27.36 23.68 -11.02
C TYR A 58 27.00 25.12 -10.66
N THR A 59 28.06 25.94 -10.47
CA THR A 59 27.96 27.36 -10.11
C THR A 59 28.76 28.28 -11.05
N GLY A 60 29.18 27.76 -12.23
CA GLY A 60 29.94 28.52 -13.22
C GLY A 60 31.41 28.06 -13.40
N GLN A 61 31.84 27.08 -12.60
CA GLN A 61 33.22 26.58 -12.65
C GLN A 61 33.52 25.79 -13.95
N THR A 62 34.77 25.80 -14.38
CA THR A 62 35.27 24.93 -15.44
C THR A 62 35.40 23.49 -14.91
N ILE A 63 34.91 22.52 -15.67
CA ILE A 63 34.94 21.10 -15.34
C ILE A 63 35.82 20.36 -16.33
N LYS A 64 36.81 19.62 -15.81
CA LYS A 64 37.72 18.80 -16.63
C LYS A 64 37.39 17.32 -16.44
N CYS A 65 37.20 16.59 -17.53
CA CYS A 65 36.89 15.15 -17.49
C CYS A 65 37.36 14.41 -18.75
N GLU A 66 37.33 13.07 -18.70
CA GLU A 66 37.61 12.28 -19.89
C GLU A 66 36.34 12.22 -20.80
N LYS A 67 35.18 11.94 -20.20
CA LYS A 67 33.89 11.86 -20.91
C LYS A 67 32.82 12.72 -20.25
N ALA A 68 32.12 13.49 -21.06
CA ALA A 68 31.00 14.33 -20.64
C ALA A 68 29.69 13.87 -21.29
N PHE A 69 28.75 13.42 -20.46
CA PHE A 69 27.41 13.05 -20.88
C PHE A 69 26.43 14.19 -20.60
N PHE A 70 25.61 14.51 -21.56
CA PHE A 70 24.59 15.53 -21.48
C PHE A 70 23.22 14.93 -21.73
N ASN A 71 22.23 15.42 -21.01
CA ASN A 71 20.84 15.04 -21.17
C ASN A 71 19.99 16.28 -21.51
N TYR A 72 19.51 16.39 -22.73
CA TYR A 72 18.74 17.52 -23.29
C TYR A 72 19.42 18.91 -23.24
N ASN A 73 20.06 19.22 -22.11
CA ASN A 73 20.65 20.53 -21.86
C ASN A 73 22.16 20.46 -22.00
N ILE A 74 22.72 21.34 -22.80
CA ILE A 74 24.15 21.48 -23.04
C ILE A 74 24.69 22.87 -22.66
N ASP A 75 23.93 23.63 -21.89
CA ASP A 75 24.16 25.04 -21.56
C ASP A 75 25.42 25.31 -20.76
N ILE A 76 26.13 24.28 -20.31
CA ILE A 76 27.44 24.37 -19.67
C ILE A 76 28.59 23.86 -20.55
N ILE A 77 28.32 23.40 -21.78
CA ILE A 77 29.28 22.67 -22.60
C ILE A 77 30.58 23.44 -22.86
N ASP A 78 30.51 24.78 -22.94
CA ASP A 78 31.70 25.64 -23.11
C ASP A 78 32.60 25.70 -21.90
N LYS A 79 32.05 25.40 -20.73
CA LYS A 79 32.79 25.28 -19.46
C LYS A 79 33.23 23.86 -19.14
N VAL A 80 33.03 22.92 -20.07
CA VAL A 80 33.49 21.54 -19.93
C VAL A 80 34.64 21.31 -20.89
N GLU A 81 35.73 20.79 -20.36
CA GLU A 81 36.92 20.33 -21.08
C GLU A 81 36.94 18.79 -21.02
N ALA A 82 36.59 18.13 -22.13
CA ALA A 82 36.51 16.67 -22.20
C ALA A 82 37.13 16.14 -23.50
N LYS A 83 37.47 14.85 -23.54
CA LYS A 83 37.91 14.15 -24.77
C LYS A 83 36.69 13.72 -25.60
N GLU A 84 35.61 13.28 -24.94
CA GLU A 84 34.35 12.88 -25.58
C GLU A 84 33.19 13.68 -25.00
N TYR A 85 32.33 14.21 -25.90
CA TYR A 85 31.11 14.95 -25.56
C TYR A 85 29.91 14.18 -26.12
N ILE A 86 29.17 13.54 -25.26
CA ILE A 86 28.15 12.57 -25.58
C ILE A 86 26.76 13.15 -25.28
N LEU A 87 25.89 13.21 -26.26
CA LEU A 87 24.49 13.55 -26.05
C LEU A 87 23.69 12.24 -25.87
N MET A 88 23.04 12.09 -24.72
CA MET A 88 22.13 10.99 -24.45
C MET A 88 20.71 11.31 -24.93
N ILE A 89 20.13 10.41 -25.71
CA ILE A 89 18.83 10.55 -26.34
C ILE A 89 17.83 9.68 -25.58
N HIS A 90 17.08 10.31 -24.68
CA HIS A 90 16.07 9.66 -23.82
C HIS A 90 14.64 9.80 -24.35
N SER A 91 14.43 10.50 -25.46
CA SER A 91 13.10 10.77 -26.01
C SER A 91 12.98 10.31 -27.45
N ASP A 92 11.74 10.09 -27.87
CA ASP A 92 11.39 9.88 -29.26
C ASP A 92 11.24 11.24 -29.98
N TYR A 93 12.23 11.61 -30.76
CA TYR A 93 12.28 12.90 -31.46
C TYR A 93 11.32 12.99 -32.65
N MET A 94 10.73 11.89 -33.11
CA MET A 94 9.68 11.90 -34.14
C MET A 94 8.29 12.06 -33.53
N ALA A 95 8.04 11.43 -32.37
CA ALA A 95 6.77 11.58 -31.66
C ALA A 95 6.67 12.93 -30.92
N MET A 96 7.82 13.54 -30.58
CA MET A 96 7.91 14.81 -29.87
C MET A 96 8.51 15.90 -30.77
N ASP A 97 7.76 16.32 -31.78
CA ASP A 97 8.20 17.27 -32.82
C ASP A 97 8.67 18.64 -32.29
N LYS A 98 8.12 19.09 -31.15
CA LYS A 98 8.51 20.33 -30.45
C LYS A 98 9.85 20.22 -29.72
N LEU A 99 10.41 19.02 -29.57
CA LEU A 99 11.66 18.84 -28.86
C LEU A 99 12.82 19.40 -29.69
N ILE A 100 13.56 20.36 -29.14
CA ILE A 100 14.73 20.96 -29.79
C ILE A 100 15.91 19.99 -29.65
N VAL A 101 16.55 19.69 -30.76
CA VAL A 101 17.79 18.92 -30.78
C VAL A 101 18.93 19.84 -30.32
N PRO A 102 19.63 19.51 -29.22
CA PRO A 102 20.80 20.28 -28.82
C PRO A 102 21.91 20.13 -29.87
N GLU A 103 22.45 21.26 -30.34
CA GLU A 103 23.56 21.30 -31.29
C GLU A 103 24.71 22.13 -30.74
N HIS A 104 25.91 21.59 -30.87
CA HIS A 104 27.15 22.26 -30.49
C HIS A 104 28.35 21.61 -31.17
N PRO A 105 29.36 22.41 -31.65
CA PRO A 105 30.55 21.86 -32.33
C PRO A 105 31.36 20.82 -31.52
N LYS A 106 31.32 20.91 -30.19
CA LYS A 106 31.98 19.94 -29.31
C LYS A 106 31.29 18.57 -29.23
N LEU A 107 29.97 18.50 -29.51
CA LEU A 107 29.25 17.22 -29.49
C LEU A 107 29.78 16.32 -30.60
N ASN A 108 30.35 15.19 -30.23
CA ASN A 108 30.99 14.27 -31.18
C ASN A 108 30.39 12.84 -31.11
N ARG A 109 29.42 12.60 -30.22
CA ARG A 109 28.80 11.29 -30.09
C ARG A 109 27.33 11.39 -29.64
N TRP A 110 26.45 10.57 -30.21
CA TRP A 110 25.01 10.52 -29.92
C TRP A 110 24.66 9.11 -29.52
N VAL A 111 24.06 8.92 -28.36
CA VAL A 111 23.72 7.61 -27.80
C VAL A 111 22.27 7.61 -27.36
N ALA A 112 21.44 6.74 -27.94
CA ALA A 112 20.04 6.59 -27.59
C ALA A 112 19.79 5.41 -26.69
N VAL A 113 18.78 5.53 -25.85
CA VAL A 113 18.41 4.50 -24.86
C VAL A 113 17.61 3.34 -25.45
N SER A 114 17.26 3.41 -26.74
CA SER A 114 16.59 2.32 -27.48
C SER A 114 16.85 2.42 -28.97
N ARG A 115 16.61 1.32 -29.69
CA ARG A 115 16.70 1.30 -31.17
C ARG A 115 15.75 2.28 -31.81
N LEU A 116 14.48 2.31 -31.36
CA LEU A 116 13.48 3.25 -31.86
C LEU A 116 13.92 4.70 -31.68
N ALA A 117 14.41 5.06 -30.52
CA ALA A 117 14.90 6.41 -30.25
C ALA A 117 16.12 6.76 -31.15
N ALA A 118 17.04 5.81 -31.39
CA ALA A 118 18.17 6.00 -32.29
C ALA A 118 17.76 6.19 -33.74
N GLU A 119 16.85 5.37 -34.24
CA GLU A 119 16.31 5.46 -35.59
C GLU A 119 15.58 6.78 -35.84
N ASN A 120 14.70 7.16 -34.90
CA ASN A 120 13.91 8.39 -34.99
C ASN A 120 14.80 9.65 -34.87
N PHE A 121 15.80 9.62 -33.98
CA PHE A 121 16.79 10.69 -33.91
C PHE A 121 17.61 10.80 -35.22
N THR A 122 18.07 9.68 -35.77
CA THR A 122 18.83 9.65 -37.03
C THR A 122 17.97 10.19 -38.20
N LYS A 123 16.70 9.77 -38.30
CA LYS A 123 15.76 10.28 -39.30
C LYS A 123 15.60 11.78 -39.24
N ARG A 124 15.47 12.33 -38.00
CA ARG A 124 15.24 13.76 -37.80
C ARG A 124 16.49 14.61 -38.06
N THR A 125 17.67 14.10 -37.71
CA THR A 125 18.91 14.91 -37.67
C THR A 125 19.94 14.55 -38.72
N GLY A 126 19.84 13.41 -39.34
CA GLY A 126 20.87 12.81 -40.21
C GLY A 126 22.10 12.31 -39.44
N LYS A 127 22.15 12.45 -38.10
CA LYS A 127 23.31 12.06 -37.30
C LYS A 127 23.20 10.60 -36.89
N LYS A 128 24.28 9.81 -37.11
CA LYS A 128 24.33 8.42 -36.69
C LYS A 128 24.29 8.34 -35.16
N CYS A 129 23.34 7.57 -34.62
CA CYS A 129 23.13 7.38 -33.21
C CYS A 129 23.40 5.92 -32.79
N GLU A 130 24.18 5.75 -31.76
CA GLU A 130 24.44 4.45 -31.14
C GLU A 130 23.31 4.07 -30.18
N VAL A 131 23.17 2.78 -29.88
CA VAL A 131 22.18 2.30 -28.91
C VAL A 131 22.87 1.81 -27.64
N CYS A 132 22.48 2.38 -26.50
CA CYS A 132 22.83 1.90 -25.18
C CYS A 132 21.58 1.88 -24.32
N TYR A 133 21.04 0.71 -24.05
CA TYR A 133 19.83 0.58 -23.22
C TYR A 133 20.07 1.09 -21.81
N ASN A 134 19.02 1.64 -21.21
CA ASN A 134 19.07 2.11 -19.81
C ASN A 134 19.52 0.95 -18.91
N PRO A 135 20.41 1.24 -17.96
CA PRO A 135 20.84 0.24 -16.99
C PRO A 135 19.68 -0.13 -16.06
N PHE A 136 19.69 -1.37 -15.63
CA PHE A 136 18.85 -1.85 -14.54
C PHE A 136 19.78 -2.61 -13.60
N ALA A 137 19.92 -2.11 -12.38
CA ALA A 137 20.79 -2.72 -11.40
C ALA A 137 20.22 -4.05 -10.90
N GLY A 138 18.90 -4.18 -10.93
CA GLY A 138 18.21 -5.31 -10.34
C GLY A 138 18.36 -5.30 -8.82
N GLY A 139 17.96 -6.36 -8.21
CA GLY A 139 18.09 -6.58 -6.78
C GLY A 139 16.87 -7.27 -6.23
N ALA A 140 17.06 -8.09 -5.21
CA ALA A 140 15.95 -8.65 -4.45
C ALA A 140 15.33 -7.54 -3.61
N VAL A 141 14.30 -6.89 -4.12
CA VAL A 141 13.47 -5.99 -3.30
C VAL A 141 12.59 -6.86 -2.42
N LYS A 142 12.73 -6.75 -1.11
CA LYS A 142 11.76 -7.37 -0.20
C LYS A 142 10.44 -6.62 -0.37
N PRO A 143 9.33 -7.33 -0.69
CA PRO A 143 8.03 -6.68 -0.75
C PRO A 143 7.70 -6.01 0.58
N ALA A 144 6.89 -4.95 0.56
CA ALA A 144 6.39 -4.32 1.78
C ALA A 144 5.66 -5.35 2.66
N ILE A 145 5.82 -5.24 3.97
CA ILE A 145 5.10 -6.08 4.93
C ILE A 145 3.63 -5.63 4.94
N LYS A 146 2.72 -6.54 4.68
CA LYS A 146 1.27 -6.26 4.72
C LYS A 146 0.74 -6.53 6.12
N LEU A 147 0.26 -5.48 6.77
CA LEU A 147 -0.38 -5.53 8.08
C LEU A 147 -1.88 -5.29 7.92
N VAL A 148 -2.67 -5.97 8.73
CA VAL A 148 -4.11 -5.76 8.80
C VAL A 148 -4.55 -5.64 10.26
N SER A 149 -5.53 -4.78 10.53
CA SER A 149 -6.26 -4.70 11.80
C SER A 149 -7.75 -4.54 11.51
N ALA A 150 -8.59 -5.15 12.32
CA ALA A 150 -10.03 -4.96 12.31
C ALA A 150 -10.44 -4.64 13.76
N THR A 151 -10.52 -3.37 14.11
CA THR A 151 -10.69 -2.96 15.50
C THR A 151 -11.16 -1.52 15.62
N ARG A 152 -11.86 -1.20 16.71
CA ARG A 152 -12.10 0.19 17.12
C ARG A 152 -10.78 0.82 17.57
N LEU A 153 -10.57 2.09 17.21
CA LEU A 153 -9.32 2.80 17.58
C LEU A 153 -9.44 3.52 18.92
N THR A 154 -9.74 2.77 19.97
CA THR A 154 -9.78 3.23 21.35
C THR A 154 -8.46 2.93 22.05
N ASP A 155 -8.21 3.58 23.20
CA ASP A 155 -6.99 3.37 23.96
C ASP A 155 -6.91 1.91 24.44
N GLU A 156 -8.04 1.34 24.93
CA GLU A 156 -8.16 -0.06 25.36
C GLU A 156 -7.85 -1.07 24.23
N LYS A 157 -8.13 -0.70 22.96
CA LYS A 157 -7.80 -1.51 21.78
C LYS A 157 -6.38 -1.25 21.27
N GLY A 158 -5.60 -0.45 22.01
CA GLY A 158 -4.18 -0.26 21.79
C GLY A 158 -3.82 0.74 20.71
N TRP A 159 -4.69 1.72 20.40
CA TRP A 159 -4.41 2.72 19.38
C TRP A 159 -3.07 3.43 19.59
N ASN A 160 -2.72 3.78 20.83
CA ASN A 160 -1.45 4.42 21.14
C ASN A 160 -0.26 3.51 20.79
N ARG A 161 -0.34 2.19 21.08
CA ARG A 161 0.70 1.22 20.68
C ARG A 161 0.79 1.02 19.17
N MET A 162 -0.33 1.06 18.46
CA MET A 162 -0.34 1.00 17.00
C MET A 162 0.40 2.21 16.39
N LYS A 163 0.16 3.42 16.92
CA LYS A 163 0.91 4.63 16.50
C LYS A 163 2.41 4.49 16.75
N GLU A 164 2.81 4.04 17.93
CA GLU A 164 4.23 3.91 18.25
C GLU A 164 4.89 2.80 17.42
N LEU A 165 4.20 1.69 17.15
CA LEU A 165 4.70 0.67 16.22
C LEU A 165 4.92 1.24 14.81
N SER A 166 3.96 2.03 14.29
CA SER A 166 4.10 2.64 12.96
C SER A 166 5.29 3.61 12.90
N LYS A 167 5.45 4.48 13.90
CA LYS A 167 6.60 5.39 13.99
C LYS A 167 7.94 4.65 14.05
N ALA A 168 7.99 3.56 14.81
CA ALA A 168 9.19 2.74 14.93
C ALA A 168 9.54 2.02 13.61
N LEU A 169 8.53 1.53 12.87
CA LEU A 169 8.71 0.95 11.54
C LEU A 169 9.28 1.98 10.55
N ASP A 170 8.73 3.20 10.54
CA ASP A 170 9.18 4.31 9.70
C ASP A 170 10.62 4.73 10.04
N ALA A 171 10.91 4.92 11.33
CA ALA A 171 12.24 5.31 11.80
C ALA A 171 13.33 4.29 11.40
N LYS A 172 12.97 3.00 11.33
CA LYS A 172 13.86 1.92 10.91
C LYS A 172 13.85 1.65 9.39
N GLY A 173 13.12 2.44 8.62
CA GLY A 173 13.02 2.29 7.16
C GLY A 173 12.44 0.94 6.74
N VAL A 174 11.49 0.39 7.49
CA VAL A 174 10.77 -0.84 7.11
C VAL A 174 9.72 -0.48 6.08
N ALA A 175 9.75 -1.14 4.92
CA ALA A 175 8.66 -1.01 3.96
C ALA A 175 7.47 -1.82 4.45
N TYR A 176 6.34 -1.17 4.70
CA TYR A 176 5.09 -1.82 5.11
C TYR A 176 3.87 -1.08 4.54
N GLN A 177 2.73 -1.76 4.53
CA GLN A 177 1.40 -1.22 4.30
C GLN A 177 0.49 -1.77 5.38
N TRP A 178 -0.26 -0.91 6.06
CA TRP A 178 -1.17 -1.30 7.14
C TRP A 178 -2.60 -0.88 6.82
N LEU A 179 -3.45 -1.86 6.58
CA LEU A 179 -4.88 -1.67 6.39
C LEU A 179 -5.58 -1.77 7.75
N ILE A 180 -6.28 -0.72 8.15
CA ILE A 180 -7.01 -0.67 9.41
C ILE A 180 -8.50 -0.51 9.12
N TYR A 181 -9.27 -1.56 9.33
CA TYR A 181 -10.71 -1.56 9.20
C TYR A 181 -11.34 -1.09 10.51
N THR A 182 -12.03 0.04 10.47
CA THR A 182 -12.60 0.69 11.66
C THR A 182 -13.77 1.60 11.29
N ASP A 183 -14.76 1.68 12.18
CA ASP A 183 -15.89 2.60 12.10
C ASP A 183 -15.57 4.00 12.68
N SER A 184 -14.39 4.16 13.28
CA SER A 184 -13.97 5.37 13.97
C SER A 184 -12.52 5.75 13.61
N PRO A 185 -12.25 6.15 12.34
CA PRO A 185 -10.93 6.55 11.90
C PRO A 185 -10.42 7.74 12.72
N LYS A 186 -9.10 7.79 12.94
CA LYS A 186 -8.46 8.86 13.70
C LYS A 186 -7.82 9.87 12.74
N ASP A 187 -7.76 11.12 13.18
CA ASP A 187 -6.94 12.15 12.52
C ASP A 187 -5.45 11.85 12.79
N TYR A 188 -4.91 10.93 12.00
CA TYR A 188 -3.51 10.51 12.06
C TYR A 188 -3.01 10.23 10.65
N TYR A 189 -2.05 11.02 10.20
CA TYR A 189 -1.44 10.84 8.90
C TYR A 189 -0.16 10.00 9.00
N ASN A 190 -0.16 8.88 8.29
CA ASN A 190 1.01 8.09 7.95
C ASN A 190 0.81 7.52 6.54
N PRO A 191 1.72 7.74 5.57
CA PRO A 191 1.54 7.30 4.18
C PRO A 191 1.45 5.77 4.02
N ASN A 192 1.86 5.01 5.02
CA ASN A 192 1.83 3.55 5.04
C ASN A 192 0.56 2.98 5.70
N ILE A 193 -0.30 3.82 6.30
CA ILE A 193 -1.54 3.43 6.97
C ILE A 193 -2.74 3.88 6.15
N ILE A 194 -3.68 2.97 5.93
CA ILE A 194 -4.93 3.23 5.22
C ILE A 194 -6.08 2.83 6.14
N PHE A 195 -6.91 3.82 6.52
CA PHE A 195 -8.16 3.56 7.22
C PHE A 195 -9.25 3.18 6.23
N LEU A 196 -9.97 2.11 6.52
CA LEU A 196 -11.01 1.54 5.69
C LEU A 196 -12.28 1.29 6.52
N GLU A 197 -13.43 1.43 5.88
CA GLU A 197 -14.72 1.10 6.48
C GLU A 197 -14.80 -0.39 6.84
N PRO A 198 -15.51 -0.76 7.93
CA PRO A 198 -15.77 -2.15 8.29
C PRO A 198 -16.44 -2.92 7.15
N ARG A 199 -16.06 -4.20 6.98
CA ARG A 199 -16.59 -5.08 5.94
C ARG A 199 -16.91 -6.44 6.52
N LEU A 200 -17.99 -7.07 6.03
CA LEU A 200 -18.33 -8.45 6.39
C LEU A 200 -17.45 -9.49 5.69
N ASP A 201 -16.86 -9.13 4.55
CA ASP A 201 -16.00 -9.99 3.72
C ASP A 201 -14.49 -9.74 3.95
N ILE A 202 -14.10 -9.35 5.16
CA ILE A 202 -12.72 -9.03 5.51
C ILE A 202 -11.77 -10.25 5.46
N ALA A 203 -12.30 -11.45 5.51
CA ALA A 203 -11.52 -12.70 5.55
C ALA A 203 -10.43 -12.79 4.46
N ALA A 204 -10.75 -12.40 3.23
CA ALA A 204 -9.79 -12.39 2.12
C ALA A 204 -8.64 -11.41 2.34
N GLN A 205 -8.89 -10.27 2.97
CA GLN A 205 -7.89 -9.26 3.28
C GLN A 205 -6.97 -9.73 4.42
N VAL A 206 -7.55 -10.37 5.43
CA VAL A 206 -6.78 -10.99 6.53
C VAL A 206 -5.90 -12.09 5.98
N ALA A 207 -6.45 -13.02 5.18
CA ALA A 207 -5.70 -14.13 4.58
C ALA A 207 -4.55 -13.69 3.65
N ALA A 208 -4.65 -12.49 3.06
CA ALA A 208 -3.62 -11.91 2.20
C ALA A 208 -2.55 -11.11 2.94
N ALA A 209 -2.69 -10.92 4.26
CA ALA A 209 -1.75 -10.16 5.07
C ALA A 209 -0.55 -11.02 5.52
N ASP A 210 0.56 -10.36 5.80
CA ASP A 210 1.71 -11.00 6.44
C ASP A 210 1.50 -11.14 7.96
N TYR A 211 0.74 -10.21 8.57
CA TYR A 211 0.38 -10.22 9.99
C TYR A 211 -0.96 -9.54 10.24
N LEU A 212 -1.75 -10.10 11.16
CA LEU A 212 -2.79 -9.34 11.85
C LEU A 212 -2.17 -8.62 13.05
N VAL A 213 -2.56 -7.36 13.29
CA VAL A 213 -2.09 -6.58 14.45
C VAL A 213 -3.26 -6.31 15.38
N GLN A 214 -3.17 -6.81 16.63
CA GLN A 214 -4.16 -6.66 17.69
C GLN A 214 -3.45 -6.34 19.01
N LEU A 215 -3.42 -5.08 19.40
CA LEU A 215 -2.61 -4.57 20.51
C LEU A 215 -3.45 -4.12 21.73
N SER A 216 -4.55 -4.81 22.01
CA SER A 216 -5.48 -4.52 23.08
C SER A 216 -4.88 -4.62 24.47
N ASP A 217 -5.46 -3.90 25.45
CA ASP A 217 -5.16 -4.03 26.87
C ASP A 217 -5.86 -5.24 27.50
N CYS A 218 -7.03 -5.59 26.98
CA CYS A 218 -7.82 -6.72 27.43
C CYS A 218 -8.68 -7.29 26.31
N GLU A 219 -8.94 -8.57 26.36
CA GLU A 219 -9.87 -9.29 25.49
C GLU A 219 -10.50 -10.44 26.29
N SER A 220 -11.76 -10.77 25.95
CA SER A 220 -12.43 -11.95 26.52
C SER A 220 -12.27 -13.18 25.65
N TYR A 221 -12.18 -13.01 24.30
CA TYR A 221 -11.99 -14.09 23.33
C TYR A 221 -11.07 -13.65 22.18
N CYS A 222 -11.35 -12.55 21.49
CA CYS A 222 -10.59 -12.02 20.35
C CYS A 222 -10.77 -12.80 19.04
N TYR A 223 -11.96 -12.69 18.43
CA TYR A 223 -12.27 -13.35 17.14
C TYR A 223 -11.27 -13.02 16.03
N SER A 224 -10.83 -11.77 15.90
CA SER A 224 -9.89 -11.37 14.85
C SER A 224 -8.58 -12.16 14.89
N VAL A 225 -8.08 -12.49 16.08
CA VAL A 225 -6.89 -13.32 16.25
C VAL A 225 -7.15 -14.75 15.84
N VAL A 226 -8.28 -15.36 16.29
CA VAL A 226 -8.65 -16.72 15.94
C VAL A 226 -8.84 -16.87 14.42
N GLU A 227 -9.51 -15.92 13.79
CA GLU A 227 -9.70 -15.88 12.35
C GLU A 227 -8.37 -15.82 11.60
N ALA A 228 -7.48 -14.89 11.97
CA ALA A 228 -6.17 -14.76 11.34
C ALA A 228 -5.36 -16.05 11.43
N LEU A 229 -5.30 -16.65 12.62
CA LEU A 229 -4.60 -17.91 12.83
C LEU A 229 -5.22 -19.07 12.02
N SER A 230 -6.54 -19.11 11.91
CA SER A 230 -7.26 -20.11 11.10
C SER A 230 -6.95 -20.00 9.60
N TYR A 231 -6.63 -18.80 9.13
CA TYR A 231 -6.15 -18.56 7.75
C TYR A 231 -4.63 -18.73 7.59
N GLY A 232 -3.93 -19.14 8.65
CA GLY A 232 -2.47 -19.31 8.63
C GLY A 232 -1.70 -17.98 8.68
N VAL A 233 -2.36 -16.89 9.10
CA VAL A 233 -1.76 -15.55 9.23
C VAL A 233 -1.29 -15.35 10.66
N PRO A 234 0.02 -15.17 10.90
CA PRO A 234 0.53 -14.90 12.24
C PRO A 234 0.07 -13.55 12.76
N VAL A 235 0.07 -13.41 14.08
CA VAL A 235 -0.45 -12.22 14.74
C VAL A 235 0.63 -11.45 15.49
N ILE A 236 0.49 -10.12 15.58
CA ILE A 236 1.26 -9.26 16.48
C ILE A 236 0.30 -8.82 17.58
N THR A 237 0.58 -9.23 18.81
CA THR A 237 -0.34 -9.03 19.94
C THR A 237 0.37 -8.55 21.18
N THR A 238 -0.39 -8.01 22.12
CA THR A 238 0.03 -7.81 23.52
C THR A 238 -0.03 -9.14 24.29
N PRO A 239 0.66 -9.27 25.46
CA PRO A 239 0.74 -10.53 26.22
C PRO A 239 -0.53 -10.78 27.06
N LEU A 240 -1.69 -10.97 26.42
CA LEU A 240 -2.95 -11.25 27.09
C LEU A 240 -3.07 -12.73 27.46
N PRO A 241 -3.50 -13.07 28.70
CA PRO A 241 -3.67 -14.47 29.12
C PRO A 241 -4.63 -15.26 28.22
N VAL A 242 -5.76 -14.68 27.81
CA VAL A 242 -6.75 -15.34 26.94
C VAL A 242 -6.16 -15.78 25.59
N LEU A 243 -5.17 -15.08 25.07
CA LEU A 243 -4.56 -15.46 23.80
C LEU A 243 -3.81 -16.80 23.88
N LYS A 244 -3.25 -17.14 25.05
CA LYS A 244 -2.65 -18.46 25.29
C LYS A 244 -3.70 -19.58 25.25
N GLU A 245 -4.86 -19.34 25.86
CA GLU A 245 -5.99 -20.27 25.78
C GLU A 245 -6.46 -20.49 24.34
N LEU A 246 -6.39 -19.43 23.53
CA LEU A 246 -6.73 -19.49 22.11
C LEU A 246 -5.62 -20.06 21.21
N GLY A 247 -4.57 -20.66 21.77
CA GLY A 247 -3.50 -21.30 21.03
C GLY A 247 -2.45 -20.35 20.43
N VAL A 248 -2.44 -19.08 20.86
CA VAL A 248 -1.38 -18.13 20.50
C VAL A 248 -0.08 -18.49 21.18
N ASN A 249 0.99 -18.65 20.41
CA ASN A 249 2.31 -19.07 20.90
C ASN A 249 3.44 -18.49 20.03
N GLU A 250 4.68 -18.80 20.36
CA GLU A 250 5.85 -18.26 19.67
C GLU A 250 5.95 -18.65 18.17
N THR A 251 5.30 -19.71 17.73
CA THR A 251 5.34 -20.14 16.34
C THR A 251 4.39 -19.35 15.45
N ASN A 252 3.30 -18.83 16.01
CA ASN A 252 2.23 -18.16 15.29
C ASN A 252 2.03 -16.69 15.68
N SER A 253 2.84 -16.16 16.62
CA SER A 253 2.70 -14.78 17.06
C SER A 253 4.04 -14.07 17.30
N ILE A 254 3.97 -12.74 17.35
CA ILE A 254 5.00 -11.85 17.87
C ILE A 254 4.33 -11.03 18.98
N THR A 255 4.88 -11.12 20.19
CA THR A 255 4.33 -10.40 21.35
C THR A 255 5.03 -9.05 21.50
N LEU A 256 4.25 -7.97 21.50
CA LEU A 256 4.69 -6.62 21.84
C LEU A 256 4.39 -6.37 23.33
N ALA A 257 5.40 -6.01 24.11
CA ALA A 257 5.24 -5.66 25.50
C ALA A 257 4.34 -4.41 25.67
N PHE A 258 3.55 -4.33 26.73
CA PHE A 258 2.66 -3.21 26.99
C PHE A 258 3.40 -1.87 27.09
N ASP A 259 4.61 -1.88 27.66
CA ASP A 259 5.50 -0.72 27.81
C ASP A 259 6.38 -0.46 26.57
N LEU A 260 6.19 -1.22 25.51
CA LEU A 260 6.94 -1.13 24.24
C LEU A 260 8.43 -1.44 24.35
N SER A 261 8.91 -1.96 25.48
CA SER A 261 10.33 -2.19 25.77
C SER A 261 11.02 -3.13 24.77
N ASN A 262 10.27 -4.02 24.11
CA ASN A 262 10.80 -4.97 23.14
C ASN A 262 10.52 -4.60 21.66
N MET A 263 10.23 -3.32 21.37
CA MET A 263 9.86 -2.85 20.03
C MET A 263 10.88 -3.27 18.95
N ASP A 264 12.16 -3.15 19.24
CA ASP A 264 13.23 -3.51 18.31
C ASP A 264 13.24 -4.99 17.95
N GLU A 265 12.97 -5.84 18.92
CA GLU A 265 12.84 -7.28 18.72
C GLU A 265 11.60 -7.61 17.86
N VAL A 266 10.48 -6.97 18.13
CA VAL A 266 9.25 -7.12 17.33
C VAL A 266 9.53 -6.80 15.87
N ILE A 267 10.13 -5.64 15.58
CA ILE A 267 10.46 -5.23 14.22
C ILE A 267 11.45 -6.20 13.56
N ARG A 268 12.44 -6.67 14.29
CA ARG A 268 13.39 -7.68 13.79
C ARG A 268 12.67 -8.98 13.39
N LYS A 269 11.77 -9.46 14.24
CA LYS A 269 10.96 -10.67 13.98
C LYS A 269 10.03 -10.49 12.78
N MET A 270 9.37 -9.35 12.65
CA MET A 270 8.54 -9.02 11.49
C MET A 270 9.32 -9.10 10.17
N ARG A 271 10.54 -8.58 10.13
CA ARG A 271 11.40 -8.61 8.93
C ARG A 271 11.80 -10.03 8.50
N LEU A 272 11.86 -10.97 9.43
CA LEU A 272 12.23 -12.36 9.15
C LEU A 272 11.06 -13.15 8.54
N ARG A 273 9.84 -12.61 8.59
CA ARG A 273 8.59 -13.26 8.17
C ARG A 273 8.43 -14.67 8.75
N LYS A 274 7.32 -14.92 9.39
CA LYS A 274 7.09 -16.24 10.01
C LYS A 274 6.86 -17.32 8.96
N ALA A 275 7.35 -18.53 9.26
CA ALA A 275 7.06 -19.71 8.48
C ALA A 275 5.57 -20.08 8.60
N LYS A 276 5.08 -20.87 7.65
CA LYS A 276 3.73 -21.46 7.73
C LYS A 276 3.62 -22.32 9.01
N PHE A 277 2.50 -22.22 9.69
CA PHE A 277 2.16 -22.99 10.88
C PHE A 277 0.79 -23.65 10.70
N LYS A 278 0.50 -24.65 11.53
CA LYS A 278 -0.85 -25.20 11.69
C LYS A 278 -1.47 -24.57 12.93
N TYR A 279 -2.74 -24.26 12.84
CA TYR A 279 -3.52 -23.76 13.95
C TYR A 279 -4.79 -24.60 14.10
N GLU A 280 -5.06 -25.00 15.32
CA GLU A 280 -6.30 -25.66 15.71
C GLU A 280 -6.99 -24.77 16.73
N ALA A 281 -8.15 -24.24 16.35
CA ALA A 281 -8.96 -23.44 17.27
C ALA A 281 -9.43 -24.30 18.46
N PRO A 282 -9.58 -23.71 19.65
CA PRO A 282 -10.19 -24.39 20.77
C PRO A 282 -11.57 -24.92 20.39
N VAL A 283 -11.85 -26.15 20.82
CA VAL A 283 -13.14 -26.79 20.55
C VAL A 283 -14.22 -26.10 21.36
N ASP A 284 -15.23 -25.58 20.69
CA ASP A 284 -16.43 -25.08 21.36
C ASP A 284 -17.31 -26.21 21.85
N ARG A 285 -18.16 -25.92 22.83
CA ARG A 285 -19.08 -26.87 23.44
C ARG A 285 -20.53 -26.40 23.36
N TRP A 286 -20.86 -25.60 22.34
CA TRP A 286 -22.22 -25.08 22.20
C TRP A 286 -23.27 -26.17 22.00
N ASN A 287 -22.89 -27.30 21.38
CA ASN A 287 -23.75 -28.48 21.26
C ASN A 287 -24.20 -29.08 22.61
N GLU A 288 -23.44 -28.80 23.69
CA GLU A 288 -23.82 -29.24 25.04
C GLU A 288 -24.74 -28.20 25.74
N LEU A 289 -24.66 -26.94 25.31
CA LEU A 289 -25.43 -25.84 25.88
C LEU A 289 -26.76 -25.62 25.15
N LEU A 290 -26.81 -25.95 23.87
CA LEU A 290 -28.02 -25.81 23.04
C LEU A 290 -28.87 -27.07 23.07
N VAL A 291 -30.19 -26.92 23.14
CA VAL A 291 -31.09 -28.05 22.99
C VAL A 291 -31.04 -28.56 21.55
N ALA A 292 -30.74 -29.84 21.38
CA ALA A 292 -30.72 -30.49 20.06
C ALA A 292 -32.14 -30.68 19.52
N ALA A 293 -32.71 -29.67 18.90
CA ALA A 293 -34.00 -29.72 18.23
C ALA A 293 -33.86 -29.28 16.78
N PRO A 294 -34.63 -29.88 15.84
CA PRO A 294 -34.63 -29.41 14.46
C PRO A 294 -35.08 -27.96 14.38
N SER A 295 -34.35 -27.15 13.60
CA SER A 295 -34.77 -25.76 13.36
C SER A 295 -36.01 -25.71 12.46
N THR A 296 -37.07 -25.08 12.92
CA THR A 296 -38.23 -24.75 12.12
C THR A 296 -38.14 -23.41 11.41
N TYR A 297 -37.08 -22.63 11.70
CA TYR A 297 -36.92 -21.26 11.24
C TYR A 297 -37.18 -21.08 9.74
N ALA A 298 -36.61 -21.94 8.87
CA ALA A 298 -36.80 -21.85 7.43
C ALA A 298 -38.26 -22.14 6.98
N GLN A 299 -38.99 -22.92 7.77
CA GLN A 299 -40.42 -23.19 7.53
C GLN A 299 -41.23 -22.00 8.05
N ASP A 300 -40.93 -21.50 9.22
CA ASP A 300 -41.63 -20.37 9.84
C ASP A 300 -41.47 -19.10 9.00
N MET A 301 -40.30 -18.87 8.43
CA MET A 301 -40.04 -17.73 7.52
C MET A 301 -40.91 -17.75 6.25
N LYS A 302 -41.42 -18.93 5.84
CA LYS A 302 -42.32 -19.10 4.70
C LYS A 302 -43.81 -19.09 5.10
N LYS A 303 -44.11 -19.22 6.38
CA LYS A 303 -45.48 -19.22 6.89
C LYS A 303 -46.12 -17.87 6.62
N ILE A 304 -47.36 -17.91 6.18
CA ILE A 304 -48.14 -16.71 5.84
C ILE A 304 -48.95 -16.29 7.05
N TYR A 305 -48.80 -15.05 7.42
CA TYR A 305 -49.52 -14.42 8.52
C TYR A 305 -50.46 -13.33 7.98
N GLU A 306 -51.57 -13.10 8.65
CA GLU A 306 -52.33 -11.89 8.48
C GLU A 306 -51.69 -10.78 9.33
N VAL A 307 -51.41 -9.64 8.71
CA VAL A 307 -50.71 -8.52 9.36
C VAL A 307 -51.58 -7.26 9.28
N GLU A 308 -51.48 -6.45 10.31
CA GLU A 308 -52.10 -5.14 10.40
C GLU A 308 -51.06 -4.04 10.29
N VAL A 309 -51.35 -3.02 9.51
CA VAL A 309 -50.51 -1.83 9.35
C VAL A 309 -50.69 -0.92 10.57
N ILE A 310 -49.64 -0.71 11.31
CA ILE A 310 -49.62 0.16 12.50
C ILE A 310 -49.04 1.55 12.23
N HIS A 311 -48.25 1.69 11.16
CA HIS A 311 -47.78 2.99 10.66
C HIS A 311 -47.88 2.99 9.13
N LYS A 312 -48.36 4.07 8.54
CA LYS A 312 -48.53 4.19 7.08
C LYS A 312 -47.17 4.07 6.37
N PHE A 313 -47.13 3.34 5.26
CA PHE A 313 -45.93 3.21 4.43
C PHE A 313 -46.30 2.97 2.96
N LYS A 314 -45.29 3.08 2.08
CA LYS A 314 -45.40 2.77 0.65
C LYS A 314 -44.78 1.41 0.38
N ASP A 315 -45.61 0.44 0.01
CA ASP A 315 -45.21 -0.94 -0.30
C ASP A 315 -44.61 -1.01 -1.73
N THR A 316 -43.28 -0.85 -1.82
CA THR A 316 -42.60 -0.78 -3.12
C THR A 316 -42.59 -2.10 -3.87
N LYS A 317 -42.62 -3.23 -3.16
CA LYS A 317 -42.67 -4.57 -3.78
C LYS A 317 -44.08 -5.00 -4.20
N ASN A 318 -45.10 -4.23 -3.82
CA ASN A 318 -46.47 -4.47 -4.23
C ASN A 318 -47.04 -3.28 -5.05
N GLY A 319 -46.36 -3.00 -6.19
CA GLY A 319 -46.83 -1.97 -7.12
C GLY A 319 -46.79 -0.55 -6.55
N ASN A 320 -45.96 -0.23 -5.57
CA ASN A 320 -45.93 1.06 -4.87
C ASN A 320 -47.25 1.40 -4.13
N LYS A 321 -48.03 0.37 -3.73
CA LYS A 321 -49.27 0.57 -3.01
C LYS A 321 -49.05 1.29 -1.69
N GLN A 322 -49.84 2.32 -1.44
CA GLN A 322 -49.87 2.97 -0.14
C GLN A 322 -50.69 2.12 0.84
N ARG A 323 -50.07 1.80 1.99
CA ARG A 323 -50.71 1.11 3.11
C ARG A 323 -51.04 2.13 4.19
N LEU A 324 -52.31 2.11 4.64
CA LEU A 324 -52.78 3.01 5.69
C LEU A 324 -52.90 2.26 7.01
N VAL A 325 -52.83 2.97 8.13
CA VAL A 325 -53.04 2.38 9.47
C VAL A 325 -54.38 1.69 9.54
N GLY A 326 -54.40 0.45 10.01
CA GLY A 326 -55.59 -0.42 10.05
C GLY A 326 -55.80 -1.30 8.80
N ASP A 327 -55.04 -1.06 7.70
CA ASP A 327 -55.06 -1.99 6.56
C ASP A 327 -54.54 -3.36 7.01
N THR A 328 -55.18 -4.43 6.46
CA THR A 328 -54.70 -5.80 6.66
C THR A 328 -54.29 -6.43 5.35
N PHE A 329 -53.28 -7.31 5.42
CA PHE A 329 -52.84 -8.10 4.27
C PHE A 329 -52.09 -9.34 4.70
N LYS A 330 -51.92 -10.29 3.78
CA LYS A 330 -51.14 -11.52 4.04
C LYS A 330 -49.69 -11.31 3.66
N ALA A 331 -48.77 -11.69 4.56
CA ALA A 331 -47.31 -11.64 4.32
C ALA A 331 -46.61 -12.81 5.00
N THR A 332 -45.47 -13.24 4.43
CA THR A 332 -44.57 -14.18 5.09
C THR A 332 -43.81 -13.48 6.20
N LEU A 333 -43.30 -14.22 7.18
CA LEU A 333 -42.48 -13.66 8.26
C LEU A 333 -41.27 -12.89 7.69
N ALA A 334 -40.59 -13.46 6.69
CA ALA A 334 -39.51 -12.78 5.98
C ALA A 334 -39.91 -11.41 5.40
N ARG A 335 -41.15 -11.30 4.88
CA ARG A 335 -41.64 -10.03 4.34
C ARG A 335 -42.03 -9.04 5.43
N ILE A 336 -42.51 -9.52 6.56
CA ILE A 336 -42.83 -8.71 7.75
C ILE A 336 -41.53 -8.08 8.30
N ASP A 337 -40.52 -8.89 8.45
CA ASP A 337 -39.18 -8.43 8.93
C ASP A 337 -38.62 -7.39 7.97
N GLU A 338 -38.58 -7.65 6.66
CA GLU A 338 -38.13 -6.70 5.64
C GLU A 338 -38.85 -5.34 5.71
N ILE A 339 -40.18 -5.35 5.92
CA ILE A 339 -40.98 -4.12 6.05
C ILE A 339 -40.56 -3.37 7.33
N ASN A 340 -40.40 -4.07 8.43
CA ASN A 340 -40.13 -3.45 9.73
C ASN A 340 -38.65 -2.98 9.84
N GLU A 341 -37.73 -3.67 9.22
CA GLU A 341 -36.32 -3.27 9.18
C GLU A 341 -36.04 -2.03 8.30
N ALA A 342 -36.90 -1.77 7.31
CA ALA A 342 -36.74 -0.62 6.43
C ALA A 342 -36.95 0.75 7.13
N TYR A 343 -37.39 0.79 8.38
CA TYR A 343 -37.66 2.01 9.12
C TYR A 343 -37.22 1.89 10.59
N LEU A 344 -37.10 3.04 11.25
CA LEU A 344 -36.67 3.12 12.66
C LEU A 344 -37.69 2.58 13.67
N GLN A 345 -38.93 2.27 13.22
CA GLN A 345 -39.99 1.72 14.02
C GLN A 345 -40.81 0.70 13.23
N PRO A 346 -41.39 -0.33 13.86
CA PRO A 346 -42.20 -1.31 13.18
C PRO A 346 -43.40 -0.66 12.42
N LEU A 347 -43.64 -1.09 11.20
CA LEU A 347 -44.70 -0.60 10.34
C LEU A 347 -45.94 -1.54 10.34
N VAL A 348 -45.70 -2.81 10.59
CA VAL A 348 -46.71 -3.85 10.63
C VAL A 348 -46.56 -4.75 11.84
N LYS A 349 -47.63 -5.32 12.32
CA LYS A 349 -47.66 -6.37 13.35
C LYS A 349 -48.51 -7.57 12.87
N ILE A 350 -48.18 -8.75 13.36
CA ILE A 350 -48.97 -9.96 13.14
C ILE A 350 -50.29 -9.78 13.95
N LYS A 351 -51.43 -10.04 13.29
CA LYS A 351 -52.73 -10.14 13.98
C LYS A 351 -52.73 -11.41 14.82
N GLU A 352 -52.96 -11.26 16.11
CA GLU A 352 -53.25 -12.42 16.95
C GLU A 352 -54.59 -13.05 16.50
N GLU A 353 -54.63 -14.37 16.33
CA GLU A 353 -55.87 -15.11 16.18
C GLU A 353 -56.58 -15.08 17.54
N GLU A 354 -57.79 -14.49 17.60
CA GLU A 354 -58.66 -14.54 18.79
C GLU A 354 -59.14 -15.95 19.10
#